data_2663ce25f1a55d3b11d3ff856bbbb865
#
_entry.id   2663ce25f1a55d3b11d3ff856bbbb865
#
_cell.length_a   1.000
_cell.length_b   1.000
_cell.length_c   1.000
_cell.angle_alpha   90.00
_cell.angle_beta   90.00
_cell.angle_gamma   90.00
#
_symmetry.space_group_name_H-M   'P 1'
#
loop_
_entity.id
_entity.type
_entity.pdbx_description
1 polymer ?
#
loop_
_entity_poly.entity_id
_entity_poly.type
_entity_poly.pdbx_seq_one_letter_code
_entity_poly.pdbx_strand_id
1 'polypeptide(L)'
;LLKDIHVIVYDEDKTAIEKIRAFIDATIISSENISAEGTELQKTVDLEENRYMIDKLSHKIIEKLTIYFERIINQGISEKTLFVKYPSETAEFLMTAYVFVSNNISIRYSKKESVNEYLNAFKIMLEQSLNAKKLFSN
;
A
#
# COMPACT_ATOMS: atom_id res chain seq x y z
N LEU A 1 0.46 6.20 10.71
CA LEU A 1 0.32 5.20 9.64
C LEU A 1 0.91 3.86 10.02
N LEU A 2 2.19 3.81 10.33
CA LEU A 2 2.85 2.53 10.62
C LEU A 2 2.34 1.86 11.89
N LYS A 3 1.90 2.63 12.88
CA LYS A 3 1.27 2.09 14.10
C LYS A 3 -0.04 1.38 13.79
N ASP A 4 -0.86 1.98 12.94
CA ASP A 4 -2.15 1.40 12.55
C ASP A 4 -1.94 0.11 11.75
N ILE A 5 -0.96 0.11 10.85
CA ILE A 5 -0.60 -1.07 10.05
C ILE A 5 -0.08 -2.19 10.97
N HIS A 6 0.76 -1.85 11.94
CA HIS A 6 1.29 -2.83 12.90
C HIS A 6 0.15 -3.52 13.66
N VAL A 7 -0.81 -2.75 14.15
CA VAL A 7 -1.98 -3.30 14.87
C VAL A 7 -2.77 -4.26 13.98
N ILE A 8 -2.97 -3.90 12.71
CA ILE A 8 -3.70 -4.75 11.76
C ILE A 8 -2.94 -6.06 11.52
N VAL A 9 -1.63 -5.97 11.27
CA VAL A 9 -0.80 -7.13 10.91
C VAL A 9 -0.71 -8.14 12.04
N TYR A 10 -0.63 -7.67 13.29
CA TYR A 10 -0.47 -8.52 14.46
C TYR A 10 -1.78 -8.84 15.19
N ASP A 11 -2.92 -8.50 14.61
CA ASP A 11 -4.22 -8.85 15.19
C ASP A 11 -4.49 -10.35 14.98
N GLU A 12 -4.51 -11.11 16.06
CA GLU A 12 -4.71 -12.56 16.02
C GLU A 12 -6.15 -12.95 15.66
N ASP A 13 -7.09 -12.03 15.77
CA ASP A 13 -8.52 -12.29 15.52
C ASP A 13 -8.91 -12.06 14.06
N LYS A 14 -8.00 -11.61 13.20
CA LYS A 14 -8.27 -11.33 11.79
C LYS A 14 -7.60 -12.33 10.87
N THR A 15 -8.31 -12.73 9.82
CA THR A 15 -7.75 -13.54 8.74
C THR A 15 -6.83 -12.69 7.86
N ALA A 16 -6.01 -13.34 7.04
CA ALA A 16 -5.14 -12.64 6.10
C ALA A 16 -5.93 -11.75 5.15
N ILE A 17 -7.07 -12.25 4.65
CA ILE A 17 -7.93 -11.49 3.73
C ILE A 17 -8.48 -10.25 4.41
N GLU A 18 -8.96 -10.37 5.65
CA GLU A 18 -9.43 -9.23 6.44
C GLU A 18 -8.31 -8.21 6.69
N LYS A 19 -7.10 -8.69 6.95
CA LYS A 19 -5.93 -7.82 7.16
C LYS A 19 -5.56 -7.06 5.89
N ILE A 20 -5.63 -7.70 4.71
CA ILE A 20 -5.34 -7.03 3.44
C ILE A 20 -6.36 -5.91 3.20
N ARG A 21 -7.64 -6.17 3.42
CA ARG A 21 -8.69 -5.14 3.27
C ARG A 21 -8.43 -3.96 4.20
N ALA A 22 -8.16 -4.23 5.47
CA ALA A 22 -7.89 -3.20 6.45
C ALA A 22 -6.61 -2.42 6.13
N PHE A 23 -5.58 -3.11 5.64
CA PHE A 23 -4.31 -2.53 5.22
C PHE A 23 -4.52 -1.52 4.09
N ILE A 24 -5.25 -1.90 3.06
CA ILE A 24 -5.51 -1.02 1.93
C ILE A 24 -6.35 0.18 2.35
N ASP A 25 -7.39 -0.03 3.15
CA ASP A 25 -8.23 1.07 3.65
C ASP A 25 -7.41 2.06 4.49
N ALA A 26 -6.54 1.57 5.36
CA ALA A 26 -5.69 2.42 6.20
C ALA A 26 -4.69 3.23 5.36
N THR A 27 -4.08 2.62 4.35
CA THR A 27 -3.09 3.29 3.51
C THR A 27 -3.74 4.31 2.57
N ILE A 28 -4.94 4.06 2.08
CA ILE A 28 -5.68 5.02 1.24
C ILE A 28 -5.97 6.30 2.01
N ILE A 29 -6.51 6.18 3.21
CA ILE A 29 -6.85 7.33 4.06
C ILE A 29 -5.57 8.14 4.34
N SER A 30 -4.48 7.46 4.66
CA SER A 30 -3.20 8.10 4.92
C SER A 30 -2.60 8.77 3.69
N SER A 31 -2.77 8.16 2.51
CA SER A 31 -2.31 8.73 1.24
C SER A 31 -3.07 10.02 0.91
N GLU A 32 -4.37 10.07 1.18
CA GLU A 32 -5.17 11.28 0.99
C GLU A 32 -4.68 12.42 1.88
N ASN A 33 -4.36 12.13 3.13
CA ASN A 33 -3.84 13.12 4.07
C ASN A 33 -2.43 13.59 3.68
N ILE A 34 -1.55 12.66 3.31
CA ILE A 34 -0.19 12.97 2.88
C ILE A 34 -0.19 13.77 1.59
N SER A 35 -1.09 13.47 0.64
CA SER A 35 -1.17 14.20 -0.62
C SER A 35 -1.63 15.64 -0.42
N ALA A 36 -2.53 15.92 0.52
CA ALA A 36 -2.94 17.28 0.83
C ALA A 36 -1.78 18.10 1.42
N GLU A 37 -1.06 17.55 2.38
CA GLU A 37 0.11 18.17 3.00
C GLU A 37 1.28 18.25 2.02
N GLY A 38 1.50 17.22 1.24
CA GLY A 38 2.57 17.15 0.25
C GLY A 38 2.37 18.14 -0.89
N THR A 39 1.12 18.41 -1.29
CA THR A 39 0.81 19.38 -2.34
C THR A 39 1.10 20.81 -1.89
N GLU A 40 0.79 21.13 -0.64
CA GLU A 40 1.12 22.43 -0.06
C GLU A 40 2.63 22.63 0.09
N LEU A 41 3.34 21.61 0.54
CA LEU A 41 4.80 21.62 0.65
C LEU A 41 5.46 21.78 -0.73
N GLN A 42 4.94 21.13 -1.77
CA GLN A 42 5.46 21.25 -3.12
C GLN A 42 5.18 22.61 -3.74
N LYS A 43 4.05 23.23 -3.44
CA LYS A 43 3.74 24.58 -3.91
C LYS A 43 4.64 25.63 -3.29
N THR A 44 5.13 25.40 -2.06
CA THR A 44 5.97 26.35 -1.36
C THR A 44 7.46 26.13 -1.55
N VAL A 45 7.91 24.90 -1.86
CA VAL A 45 9.35 24.60 -1.91
C VAL A 45 9.64 23.51 -2.95
N ASP A 46 9.83 23.92 -4.21
CA ASP A 46 10.29 23.00 -5.28
C ASP A 46 11.82 22.89 -5.25
N LEU A 47 12.37 22.47 -4.09
CA LEU A 47 13.80 22.29 -3.91
C LEU A 47 14.19 20.81 -4.05
N GLU A 48 15.31 20.55 -4.74
CA GLU A 48 15.90 19.21 -4.88
C GLU A 48 16.07 18.50 -3.54
N GLU A 49 16.34 19.28 -2.48
CA GLU A 49 16.48 18.75 -1.11
C GLU A 49 15.22 18.06 -0.62
N ASN A 50 14.04 18.60 -0.96
CA ASN A 50 12.76 17.99 -0.56
C ASN A 50 12.48 16.70 -1.31
N ARG A 51 12.86 16.63 -2.58
CA ARG A 51 12.75 15.39 -3.36
C ARG A 51 13.63 14.30 -2.78
N TYR A 52 14.85 14.64 -2.39
CA TYR A 52 15.77 13.69 -1.75
C TYR A 52 15.20 13.16 -0.44
N MET A 53 14.65 14.02 0.39
CA MET A 53 14.02 13.63 1.66
C MET A 53 12.78 12.76 1.46
N ILE A 54 11.93 13.12 0.49
CA ILE A 54 10.73 12.35 0.15
C ILE A 54 11.12 10.96 -0.34
N ASP A 55 12.11 10.85 -1.22
CA ASP A 55 12.62 9.58 -1.71
C ASP A 55 13.16 8.72 -0.57
N LYS A 56 13.94 9.31 0.31
CA LYS A 56 14.53 8.61 1.45
C LYS A 56 13.44 8.09 2.42
N LEU A 57 12.43 8.91 2.69
CA LEU A 57 11.29 8.51 3.52
C LEU A 57 10.47 7.42 2.84
N SER A 58 10.27 7.53 1.53
CA SER A 58 9.54 6.54 0.75
C SER A 58 10.23 5.18 0.78
N HIS A 59 11.55 5.14 0.67
CA HIS A 59 12.32 3.90 0.78
C HIS A 59 12.13 3.22 2.14
N LYS A 60 12.15 4.00 3.22
CA LYS A 60 11.93 3.47 4.56
C LYS A 60 10.51 2.94 4.74
N ILE A 61 9.53 3.65 4.22
CA ILE A 61 8.13 3.22 4.26
C ILE A 61 7.95 1.92 3.48
N ILE A 62 8.51 1.84 2.27
CA ILE A 62 8.44 0.65 1.43
C ILE A 62 9.05 -0.56 2.16
N GLU A 63 10.22 -0.39 2.79
CA GLU A 63 10.86 -1.45 3.56
C GLU A 63 9.93 -2.02 4.63
N LYS A 64 9.34 -1.14 5.43
CA LYS A 64 8.46 -1.56 6.52
C LYS A 64 7.14 -2.16 6.02
N LEU A 65 6.53 -1.54 5.02
CA LEU A 65 5.30 -2.06 4.44
C LEU A 65 5.53 -3.42 3.78
N THR A 66 6.69 -3.62 3.16
CA THR A 66 7.06 -4.90 2.56
C THR A 66 7.12 -6.01 3.62
N ILE A 67 7.77 -5.74 4.75
CA ILE A 67 7.87 -6.70 5.85
C ILE A 67 6.47 -7.04 6.39
N TYR A 68 5.64 -6.05 6.60
CA TYR A 68 4.28 -6.24 7.10
C TYR A 68 3.42 -7.03 6.10
N PHE A 69 3.51 -6.68 4.83
CA PHE A 69 2.70 -7.31 3.79
C PHE A 69 3.13 -8.77 3.55
N GLU A 70 4.44 -9.04 3.59
CA GLU A 70 4.96 -10.40 3.54
C GLU A 70 4.39 -11.27 4.67
N ARG A 71 4.32 -10.70 5.87
CA ARG A 71 3.75 -11.41 7.01
C ARG A 71 2.28 -11.77 6.79
N ILE A 72 1.52 -10.85 6.21
CA ILE A 72 0.11 -11.11 5.88
C ILE A 72 0.00 -12.20 4.81
N ILE A 73 0.84 -12.15 3.78
CA ILE A 73 0.87 -13.17 2.72
C ILE A 73 1.16 -14.54 3.31
N ASN A 74 2.16 -14.64 4.18
CA ASN A 74 2.52 -15.91 4.81
C ASN A 74 1.38 -16.45 5.70
N GLN A 75 0.66 -15.58 6.37
CA GLN A 75 -0.53 -15.97 7.11
C GLN A 75 -1.59 -16.55 6.17
N GLY A 76 -1.85 -15.89 5.04
CA GLY A 76 -2.81 -16.37 4.05
C GLY A 76 -2.41 -17.71 3.44
N ILE A 77 -1.12 -17.94 3.23
CA ILE A 77 -0.61 -19.23 2.77
C ILE A 77 -0.90 -20.32 3.81
N SER A 78 -0.63 -20.03 5.08
CA SER A 78 -0.93 -20.95 6.19
C SER A 78 -2.42 -21.24 6.32
N GLU A 79 -3.26 -20.25 6.09
CA GLU A 79 -4.72 -20.38 6.12
C GLU A 79 -5.29 -21.03 4.85
N LYS A 80 -4.45 -21.24 3.83
CA LYS A 80 -4.84 -21.76 2.51
C LYS A 80 -5.83 -20.86 1.77
N THR A 81 -5.78 -19.56 2.05
CA THR A 81 -6.59 -18.55 1.35
C THR A 81 -5.80 -17.79 0.30
N LEU A 82 -4.47 -17.79 0.40
CA LEU A 82 -3.58 -17.17 -0.58
C LEU A 82 -2.60 -18.22 -1.10
N PHE A 83 -2.26 -18.10 -2.39
CA PHE A 83 -1.36 -19.03 -3.07
C PHE A 83 -0.27 -18.24 -3.79
N VAL A 84 0.85 -18.05 -3.11
CA VAL A 84 1.95 -17.22 -3.59
C VAL A 84 3.25 -18.03 -3.50
N LYS A 85 3.91 -18.20 -4.63
CA LYS A 85 5.15 -18.98 -4.70
C LYS A 85 6.33 -18.22 -4.10
N TYR A 86 6.37 -16.89 -4.27
CA TYR A 86 7.47 -16.05 -3.82
C TYR A 86 6.91 -14.91 -2.94
N PRO A 87 6.56 -15.17 -1.67
CA PRO A 87 5.89 -14.18 -0.83
C PRO A 87 6.71 -12.92 -0.55
N SER A 88 8.02 -13.06 -0.31
CA SER A 88 8.89 -11.91 -0.03
C SER A 88 9.00 -10.98 -1.23
N GLU A 89 9.32 -11.55 -2.40
CA GLU A 89 9.49 -10.82 -3.65
C GLU A 89 8.18 -10.18 -4.12
N THR A 90 7.09 -10.93 -4.00
CA THR A 90 5.76 -10.43 -4.35
C THR A 90 5.38 -9.23 -3.46
N ALA A 91 5.64 -9.32 -2.17
CA ALA A 91 5.39 -8.22 -1.24
C ALA A 91 6.19 -6.97 -1.62
N GLU A 92 7.47 -7.14 -1.96
CA GLU A 92 8.34 -6.04 -2.35
C GLU A 92 7.86 -5.35 -3.63
N PHE A 93 7.54 -6.13 -4.67
CA PHE A 93 7.02 -5.57 -5.92
C PHE A 93 5.71 -4.81 -5.69
N LEU A 94 4.79 -5.40 -4.95
CA LEU A 94 3.48 -4.79 -4.72
C LEU A 94 3.59 -3.51 -3.89
N MET A 95 4.38 -3.53 -2.83
CA MET A 95 4.50 -2.36 -1.95
C MET A 95 5.30 -1.25 -2.61
N THR A 96 6.35 -1.58 -3.35
CA THR A 96 7.13 -0.59 -4.11
C THR A 96 6.27 0.09 -5.15
N ALA A 97 5.53 -0.69 -5.93
CA ALA A 97 4.62 -0.15 -6.95
C ALA A 97 3.52 0.71 -6.30
N TYR A 98 2.93 0.24 -5.22
CA TYR A 98 1.86 0.95 -4.52
C TYR A 98 2.32 2.31 -4.00
N VAL A 99 3.44 2.36 -3.29
CA VAL A 99 3.94 3.61 -2.71
C VAL A 99 4.40 4.57 -3.81
N PHE A 100 5.15 4.07 -4.80
CA PHE A 100 5.66 4.90 -5.89
C PHE A 100 4.52 5.51 -6.70
N VAL A 101 3.55 4.70 -7.11
CA VAL A 101 2.42 5.16 -7.91
C VAL A 101 1.54 6.12 -7.10
N SER A 102 1.29 5.82 -5.82
CA SER A 102 0.51 6.70 -4.94
C SER A 102 1.13 8.08 -4.80
N ASN A 103 2.45 8.14 -4.61
CA ASN A 103 3.17 9.41 -4.52
C ASN A 103 3.06 10.21 -5.83
N ASN A 104 3.16 9.55 -6.97
CA ASN A 104 3.08 10.21 -8.28
C ASN A 104 1.67 10.66 -8.62
N ILE A 105 0.65 9.90 -8.24
CA ILE A 105 -0.75 10.27 -8.48
C ILE A 105 -1.11 11.55 -7.75
N SER A 106 -0.67 11.70 -6.50
CA SER A 106 -0.96 12.89 -5.71
C SER A 106 -0.35 14.15 -6.33
N ILE A 107 0.71 14.01 -7.13
CA ILE A 107 1.38 15.10 -7.83
C ILE A 107 0.74 15.40 -9.19
N ARG A 108 0.35 14.35 -9.95
CA ARG A 108 -0.12 14.47 -11.32
C ARG A 108 -1.61 14.72 -11.47
N TYR A 109 -2.41 14.17 -10.57
CA TYR A 109 -3.87 14.14 -10.76
C TYR A 109 -4.57 14.69 -9.53
N SER A 110 -5.14 15.86 -9.68
CA SER A 110 -5.97 16.48 -8.65
C SER A 110 -7.42 15.96 -8.67
N LYS A 111 -7.76 15.07 -9.62
CA LYS A 111 -9.12 14.56 -9.76
C LYS A 111 -9.30 13.23 -9.02
N LYS A 112 -10.27 13.21 -8.12
CA LYS A 112 -10.64 12.06 -7.30
C LYS A 112 -11.00 10.80 -8.11
N GLU A 113 -11.56 10.98 -9.31
CA GLU A 113 -11.97 9.88 -10.19
C GLU A 113 -10.78 9.06 -10.70
N SER A 114 -9.69 9.74 -11.07
CA SER A 114 -8.47 9.08 -11.56
C SER A 114 -7.79 8.25 -10.47
N VAL A 115 -7.84 8.73 -9.22
CA VAL A 115 -7.30 8.01 -8.07
C VAL A 115 -8.05 6.71 -7.85
N ASN A 116 -9.38 6.74 -7.98
CA ASN A 116 -10.22 5.54 -7.82
C ASN A 116 -9.91 4.47 -8.88
N GLU A 117 -9.62 4.87 -10.12
CA GLU A 117 -9.25 3.93 -11.18
C GLU A 117 -7.93 3.21 -10.87
N TYR A 118 -6.92 3.95 -10.41
CA TYR A 118 -5.65 3.36 -9.99
C TYR A 118 -5.83 2.42 -8.81
N LEU A 119 -6.66 2.79 -7.86
CA LEU A 119 -6.95 1.96 -6.71
C LEU A 119 -7.64 0.66 -7.11
N ASN A 120 -8.65 0.75 -7.98
CA ASN A 120 -9.36 -0.42 -8.48
C ASN A 120 -8.43 -1.35 -9.27
N ALA A 121 -7.56 -0.78 -10.09
CA ALA A 121 -6.54 -1.55 -10.81
C ALA A 121 -5.60 -2.27 -9.85
N PHE A 122 -5.17 -1.60 -8.80
CA PHE A 122 -4.29 -2.20 -7.80
C PHE A 122 -4.98 -3.35 -7.04
N LYS A 123 -6.24 -3.18 -6.70
CA LYS A 123 -7.03 -4.24 -6.07
C LYS A 123 -7.11 -5.49 -6.94
N ILE A 124 -7.32 -5.31 -8.25
CA ILE A 124 -7.33 -6.42 -9.19
C ILE A 124 -5.96 -7.10 -9.26
N MET A 125 -4.89 -6.30 -9.31
CA MET A 125 -3.53 -6.83 -9.30
C MET A 125 -3.26 -7.65 -8.03
N LEU A 126 -3.73 -7.19 -6.89
CA LEU A 126 -3.60 -7.94 -5.63
C LEU A 126 -4.32 -9.29 -5.71
N GLU A 127 -5.55 -9.29 -6.17
CA GLU A 127 -6.33 -10.52 -6.32
C GLU A 127 -5.61 -11.54 -7.22
N GLN A 128 -5.09 -11.07 -8.35
CA GLN A 128 -4.38 -11.92 -9.31
C GLN A 128 -3.05 -12.41 -8.78
N SER A 129 -2.25 -11.51 -8.20
CA SER A 129 -0.91 -11.84 -7.69
C SER A 129 -0.96 -12.79 -6.50
N LEU A 130 -1.95 -12.64 -5.65
CA LEU A 130 -2.12 -13.45 -4.45
C LEU A 130 -3.00 -14.68 -4.68
N ASN A 131 -3.55 -14.84 -5.88
CA ASN A 131 -4.45 -15.91 -6.25
C ASN A 131 -5.65 -16.01 -5.30
N ALA A 132 -6.17 -14.87 -4.88
CA ALA A 132 -7.30 -14.76 -3.98
C ALA A 132 -8.52 -14.28 -4.74
N LYS A 133 -9.46 -15.18 -5.00
CA LYS A 133 -10.74 -14.79 -5.60
C LYS A 133 -11.58 -14.05 -4.57
N LYS A 134 -12.17 -12.94 -4.98
CA LYS A 134 -13.08 -12.14 -4.13
C LYS A 134 -12.39 -11.49 -2.92
N LEU A 135 -11.13 -11.06 -3.08
CA LEU A 135 -10.42 -10.38 -2.01
C LEU A 135 -11.11 -9.06 -1.62
N PHE A 136 -11.62 -8.33 -2.60
CA PHE A 136 -12.30 -7.04 -2.41
C PHE A 136 -13.75 -7.03 -2.85
N SER A 137 -14.24 -8.08 -3.47
CA SER A 137 -15.64 -8.20 -3.87
C SER A 137 -16.44 -9.00 -2.84
N ASN A 138 -17.66 -8.56 -2.59
CA ASN A 138 -18.56 -9.24 -1.66
C ASN A 138 -19.12 -10.54 -2.25
#